data_b8f1989718f477e27192517fb89ee3e2
#
_entry.id   b8f1989718f477e27192517fb89ee3e2
#
_cell.length_a   1.000
_cell.length_b   1.000
_cell.length_c   1.000
_cell.angle_alpha   90.00
_cell.angle_beta   90.00
_cell.angle_gamma   90.00
#
_symmetry.space_group_name_H-M   'P 1'
#
loop_
_entity.id
_entity.type
_entity.pdbx_description
1 polymer ?
#
loop_
_entity_poly.entity_id
_entity_poly.type
_entity_poly.pdbx_seq_one_letter_code
_entity_poly.pdbx_strand_id
1 'polypeptide(L)'
;MNQLFNIINIPLAWVLRFIAGIFSGNFAASVFIFTVLINLAFVPLTIKSQKSAVQQTRIKPKLDALKQKYGDDKQKYSAAMQQLYQEEKVSMSGGCLPMILRLVIMMSIYWLIMSPITYLMNVDADVITKATEALQETGVKIVQGRSELQVIGAVLSKKISSPEILNAAQNINFSFFGIDLTETPKFSFNIFGDFEKIWLMPLLAFASQILSSLLSMRMQKKTNPDAPSMAGMMLTMPLISLWIGFTLPGGVTFYWACSSLIGGLIQIAIQQLYGPHKLLSKEREKELVKQCDFEAGQIAKFSAKDED
;
A
#
# COMPACT_ATOMS: atom_id res chain seq x y z
N MET A 1 -12.19 -19.30 1.79
CA MET A 1 -11.46 -18.01 1.77
C MET A 1 -11.46 -17.34 0.39
N ASN A 2 -11.57 -18.08 -0.70
CA ASN A 2 -11.46 -17.57 -2.08
C ASN A 2 -12.61 -16.67 -2.55
N GLN A 3 -13.85 -16.84 -2.07
CA GLN A 3 -15.00 -16.07 -2.58
C GLN A 3 -14.95 -14.58 -2.19
N LEU A 4 -14.51 -14.26 -0.97
CA LEU A 4 -14.42 -12.86 -0.52
C LEU A 4 -13.36 -12.07 -1.30
N PHE A 5 -12.22 -12.70 -1.59
CA PHE A 5 -11.17 -12.09 -2.39
C PHE A 5 -11.56 -11.96 -3.86
N ASN A 6 -12.38 -12.86 -4.40
CA ASN A 6 -12.83 -12.76 -5.80
C ASN A 6 -13.67 -11.51 -6.06
N ILE A 7 -14.43 -11.02 -5.08
CA ILE A 7 -15.18 -9.77 -5.20
C ILE A 7 -14.25 -8.58 -5.54
N ILE A 8 -13.03 -8.60 -5.01
CA ILE A 8 -12.04 -7.54 -5.25
C ILE A 8 -11.14 -7.91 -6.43
N ASN A 9 -10.72 -9.17 -6.53
CA ASN A 9 -9.77 -9.61 -7.55
C ASN A 9 -10.36 -9.54 -8.95
N ILE A 10 -11.65 -9.89 -9.16
CA ILE A 10 -12.28 -9.88 -10.50
C ILE A 10 -12.31 -8.48 -11.11
N PRO A 11 -12.79 -7.42 -10.41
CA PRO A 11 -12.74 -6.06 -10.94
C PRO A 11 -11.31 -5.58 -11.22
N LEU A 12 -10.36 -5.88 -10.32
CA LEU A 12 -8.96 -5.50 -10.49
C LEU A 12 -8.32 -6.23 -11.67
N ALA A 13 -8.61 -7.51 -11.84
CA ALA A 13 -8.17 -8.31 -13.00
C ALA A 13 -8.72 -7.75 -14.30
N TRP A 14 -10.00 -7.35 -14.32
CA TRP A 14 -10.60 -6.73 -15.50
C TRP A 14 -9.87 -5.43 -15.88
N VAL A 15 -9.60 -4.56 -14.93
CA VAL A 15 -8.84 -3.31 -15.17
C VAL A 15 -7.44 -3.63 -15.68
N LEU A 16 -6.73 -4.59 -15.05
CA LEU A 16 -5.38 -4.95 -15.45
C LEU A 16 -5.34 -5.56 -16.87
N ARG A 17 -6.31 -6.43 -17.22
CA ARG A 17 -6.47 -6.97 -18.59
C ARG A 17 -6.74 -5.88 -19.62
N PHE A 18 -7.62 -4.93 -19.28
CA PHE A 18 -7.93 -3.80 -20.16
C PHE A 18 -6.66 -2.97 -20.45
N ILE A 19 -5.87 -2.68 -19.42
CA ILE A 19 -4.59 -1.98 -19.57
C ILE A 19 -3.61 -2.81 -20.39
N ALA A 20 -3.51 -4.12 -20.15
CA ALA A 20 -2.63 -5.02 -20.88
C ALA A 20 -2.98 -5.04 -22.38
N GLY A 21 -4.27 -5.00 -22.73
CA GLY A 21 -4.72 -4.87 -24.11
C GLY A 21 -4.24 -3.58 -24.78
N ILE A 22 -4.25 -2.45 -24.07
CA ILE A 22 -3.75 -1.17 -24.59
C ILE A 22 -2.23 -1.21 -24.84
N PHE A 23 -1.47 -1.88 -23.98
CA PHE A 23 -0.01 -1.97 -24.05
C PHE A 23 0.50 -3.23 -24.75
N SER A 24 -0.31 -3.79 -25.68
CA SER A 24 0.06 -4.97 -26.49
C SER A 24 0.60 -6.14 -25.66
N GLY A 25 -0.01 -6.40 -24.52
CA GLY A 25 0.37 -7.48 -23.59
C GLY A 25 1.62 -7.21 -22.77
N ASN A 26 2.19 -6.00 -22.76
CA ASN A 26 3.35 -5.70 -21.92
C ASN A 26 2.94 -5.68 -20.44
N PHE A 27 3.28 -6.75 -19.72
CA PHE A 27 2.89 -6.94 -18.33
C PHE A 27 3.47 -5.86 -17.39
N ALA A 28 4.75 -5.52 -17.56
CA ALA A 28 5.40 -4.52 -16.70
C ALA A 28 4.78 -3.13 -16.85
N ALA A 29 4.53 -2.70 -18.10
CA ALA A 29 3.85 -1.44 -18.38
C ALA A 29 2.42 -1.44 -17.81
N SER A 30 1.72 -2.58 -17.93
CA SER A 30 0.37 -2.73 -17.40
C SER A 30 0.33 -2.63 -15.88
N VAL A 31 1.25 -3.30 -15.18
CA VAL A 31 1.37 -3.23 -13.73
C VAL A 31 1.76 -1.81 -13.27
N PHE A 32 2.64 -1.13 -13.99
CA PHE A 32 3.02 0.25 -13.67
C PHE A 32 1.82 1.20 -13.76
N ILE A 33 1.10 1.22 -14.90
CA ILE A 33 -0.08 2.08 -15.11
C ILE A 33 -1.19 1.72 -14.13
N PHE A 34 -1.44 0.43 -13.93
CA PHE A 34 -2.40 -0.05 -12.93
C PHE A 34 -2.04 0.48 -11.53
N THR A 35 -0.76 0.45 -11.16
CA THR A 35 -0.28 0.98 -9.87
C THR A 35 -0.53 2.47 -9.74
N VAL A 36 -0.30 3.25 -10.82
CA VAL A 36 -0.62 4.69 -10.84
C VAL A 36 -2.11 4.91 -10.59
N LEU A 37 -2.98 4.22 -11.34
CA LEU A 37 -4.43 4.37 -11.21
C LEU A 37 -4.93 4.02 -9.80
N ILE A 38 -4.47 2.92 -9.23
CA ILE A 38 -4.83 2.51 -7.88
C ILE A 38 -4.37 3.55 -6.86
N ASN A 39 -3.13 4.02 -6.93
CA ASN A 39 -2.63 5.04 -6.01
C ASN A 39 -3.39 6.35 -6.15
N LEU A 40 -3.78 6.77 -7.36
CA LEU A 40 -4.62 7.95 -7.58
C LEU A 40 -6.02 7.77 -6.99
N ALA A 41 -6.64 6.60 -7.16
CA ALA A 41 -7.93 6.29 -6.56
C ALA A 41 -7.88 6.37 -5.01
N PHE A 42 -6.73 6.11 -4.40
CA PHE A 42 -6.53 6.22 -2.96
C PHE A 42 -6.21 7.63 -2.45
N VAL A 43 -5.95 8.60 -3.32
CA VAL A 43 -5.63 9.99 -2.90
C VAL A 43 -6.66 10.57 -1.93
N PRO A 44 -7.99 10.52 -2.18
CA PRO A 44 -8.97 11.09 -1.25
C PRO A 44 -8.94 10.43 0.12
N LEU A 45 -8.72 9.11 0.17
CA LEU A 45 -8.58 8.39 1.43
C LEU A 45 -7.29 8.78 2.16
N THR A 46 -6.19 8.93 1.44
CA THR A 46 -4.89 9.35 2.00
C THR A 46 -4.98 10.78 2.56
N ILE A 47 -5.70 11.69 1.89
CA ILE A 47 -5.95 13.05 2.40
C ILE A 47 -6.76 12.97 3.71
N LYS A 48 -7.81 12.16 3.77
CA LYS A 48 -8.62 11.98 4.98
C LYS A 48 -7.78 11.44 6.14
N SER A 49 -6.93 10.46 5.88
CA SER A 49 -6.00 9.91 6.85
C SER A 49 -4.97 10.94 7.33
N GLN A 50 -4.43 11.75 6.42
CA GLN A 50 -3.50 12.83 6.76
C GLN A 50 -4.16 13.86 7.70
N LYS A 51 -5.40 14.26 7.43
CA LYS A 51 -6.16 15.14 8.31
C LYS A 51 -6.37 14.52 9.70
N SER A 52 -6.73 13.24 9.76
CA SER A 52 -6.87 12.53 11.03
C SER A 52 -5.55 12.45 11.80
N ALA A 53 -4.42 12.20 11.14
CA ALA A 53 -3.10 12.19 11.76
C ALA A 53 -2.71 13.56 12.35
N VAL A 54 -3.08 14.65 11.67
CA VAL A 54 -2.86 16.02 12.19
C VAL A 54 -3.70 16.27 13.45
N GLN A 55 -4.97 15.86 13.48
CA GLN A 55 -5.81 15.97 14.66
C GLN A 55 -5.25 15.15 15.83
N GLN A 56 -4.75 13.95 15.59
CA GLN A 56 -4.06 13.16 16.63
C GLN A 56 -2.81 13.87 17.16
N THR A 57 -2.07 14.56 16.31
CA THR A 57 -0.91 15.37 16.76
C THR A 57 -1.36 16.52 17.66
N ARG A 58 -2.51 17.15 17.39
CA ARG A 58 -3.07 18.23 18.21
C ARG A 58 -3.39 17.80 19.65
N ILE A 59 -3.95 16.60 19.82
CA ILE A 59 -4.31 16.08 21.15
C ILE A 59 -3.16 15.41 21.89
N LYS A 60 -2.00 15.27 21.26
CA LYS A 60 -0.83 14.59 21.86
C LYS A 60 -0.42 15.18 23.21
N PRO A 61 -0.31 16.51 23.44
CA PRO A 61 0.03 17.04 24.75
C PRO A 61 -0.93 16.60 25.86
N LYS A 62 -2.23 16.49 25.55
CA LYS A 62 -3.26 16.02 26.48
C LYS A 62 -3.09 14.52 26.77
N LEU A 63 -2.73 13.72 25.74
CA LEU A 63 -2.41 12.30 25.92
C LEU A 63 -1.16 12.09 26.81
N ASP A 64 -0.14 12.92 26.61
CA ASP A 64 1.09 12.87 27.43
C ASP A 64 0.78 13.22 28.91
N ALA A 65 -0.07 14.19 29.17
CA ALA A 65 -0.55 14.51 30.51
C ALA A 65 -1.37 13.37 31.14
N LEU A 66 -2.25 12.71 30.37
CA LEU A 66 -2.97 11.52 30.84
C LEU A 66 -2.03 10.36 31.14
N LYS A 67 -0.97 10.18 30.34
CA LYS A 67 0.04 9.16 30.58
C LYS A 67 0.85 9.43 31.85
N GLN A 68 1.17 10.68 32.13
CA GLN A 68 1.82 11.05 33.39
C GLN A 68 0.90 10.81 34.61
N LYS A 69 -0.41 11.07 34.47
CA LYS A 69 -1.39 10.92 35.54
C LYS A 69 -1.76 9.48 35.85
N TYR A 70 -1.87 8.62 34.82
CA TYR A 70 -2.44 7.27 34.93
C TYR A 70 -1.53 6.18 34.38
N GLY A 71 -0.24 6.49 34.05
CA GLY A 71 0.67 5.58 33.32
C GLY A 71 0.87 4.21 33.94
N ASP A 72 0.75 4.11 35.25
CA ASP A 72 0.89 2.84 36.01
C ASP A 72 -0.40 2.02 35.99
N ASP A 73 -1.56 2.68 35.82
CA ASP A 73 -2.88 2.04 35.72
C ASP A 73 -3.35 1.99 34.27
N LYS A 74 -3.02 0.90 33.59
CA LYS A 74 -3.37 0.70 32.15
C LYS A 74 -4.86 0.79 31.87
N GLN A 75 -5.72 0.37 32.83
CA GLN A 75 -7.17 0.40 32.63
C GLN A 75 -7.70 1.83 32.69
N LYS A 76 -7.30 2.60 33.71
CA LYS A 76 -7.70 4.00 33.82
C LYS A 76 -7.13 4.87 32.70
N TYR A 77 -5.86 4.62 32.30
CA TYR A 77 -5.28 5.30 31.15
C TYR A 77 -6.05 5.03 29.87
N SER A 78 -6.40 3.76 29.58
CA SER A 78 -7.17 3.39 28.39
C SER A 78 -8.57 4.02 28.37
N ALA A 79 -9.27 4.03 29.51
CA ALA A 79 -10.59 4.65 29.62
C ALA A 79 -10.51 6.19 29.42
N ALA A 80 -9.56 6.85 30.09
CA ALA A 80 -9.36 8.29 29.96
C ALA A 80 -8.92 8.69 28.54
N MET A 81 -8.11 7.87 27.89
CA MET A 81 -7.71 8.05 26.49
C MET A 81 -8.93 7.97 25.56
N GLN A 82 -9.79 6.95 25.72
CA GLN A 82 -11.01 6.82 24.89
C GLN A 82 -11.94 8.01 25.09
N GLN A 83 -12.11 8.47 26.33
CA GLN A 83 -12.93 9.66 26.64
C GLN A 83 -12.35 10.90 25.96
N LEU A 84 -11.03 11.14 26.04
CA LEU A 84 -10.37 12.27 25.36
C LEU A 84 -10.59 12.25 23.85
N TYR A 85 -10.48 11.07 23.20
CA TYR A 85 -10.72 10.95 21.76
C TYR A 85 -12.18 11.29 21.40
N GLN A 86 -13.15 10.92 22.25
CA GLN A 86 -14.56 11.25 22.06
C GLN A 86 -14.82 12.75 22.27
N GLU A 87 -14.30 13.35 23.33
CA GLU A 87 -14.44 14.79 23.63
C GLU A 87 -13.85 15.66 22.51
N GLU A 88 -12.66 15.32 22.03
CA GLU A 88 -11.98 16.03 20.95
C GLU A 88 -12.51 15.67 19.54
N LYS A 89 -13.47 14.74 19.45
CA LYS A 89 -14.03 14.22 18.18
C LYS A 89 -12.97 13.73 17.18
N VAL A 90 -11.91 13.12 17.70
CA VAL A 90 -10.81 12.57 16.92
C VAL A 90 -10.97 11.06 16.78
N SER A 91 -10.87 10.55 15.55
CA SER A 91 -10.96 9.11 15.30
C SER A 91 -9.67 8.41 15.68
N MET A 92 -9.74 7.40 16.55
CA MET A 92 -8.62 6.52 16.88
C MET A 92 -8.16 5.67 15.68
N SER A 93 -9.11 5.24 14.84
CA SER A 93 -8.85 4.35 13.69
C SER A 93 -8.62 5.10 12.37
N GLY A 94 -8.79 6.42 12.35
CA GLY A 94 -8.70 7.22 11.11
C GLY A 94 -7.32 7.15 10.43
N GLY A 95 -6.26 6.87 11.19
CA GLY A 95 -4.90 6.72 10.67
C GLY A 95 -4.57 5.32 10.13
N CYS A 96 -5.19 4.25 10.64
CA CYS A 96 -4.86 2.88 10.25
C CYS A 96 -5.70 2.33 9.08
N LEU A 97 -6.90 2.87 8.83
CA LEU A 97 -7.80 2.41 7.77
C LEU A 97 -7.15 2.37 6.38
N PRO A 98 -6.41 3.39 5.92
CA PRO A 98 -5.72 3.34 4.64
C PRO A 98 -4.62 2.25 4.58
N MET A 99 -3.97 1.96 5.69
CA MET A 99 -2.97 0.91 5.77
C MET A 99 -3.59 -0.47 5.56
N ILE A 100 -4.73 -0.74 6.22
CA ILE A 100 -5.47 -2.00 6.06
C ILE A 100 -5.94 -2.16 4.61
N LEU A 101 -6.52 -1.11 4.03
CA LEU A 101 -7.02 -1.16 2.65
C LEU A 101 -5.87 -1.36 1.65
N ARG A 102 -4.72 -0.71 1.87
CA ARG A 102 -3.52 -0.92 1.05
C ARG A 102 -3.02 -2.37 1.14
N LEU A 103 -3.10 -2.99 2.33
CA LEU A 103 -2.72 -4.39 2.52
C LEU A 103 -3.68 -5.33 1.76
N VAL A 104 -4.99 -5.08 1.79
CA VAL A 104 -5.98 -5.86 1.04
C VAL A 104 -5.71 -5.78 -0.47
N ILE A 105 -5.46 -4.59 -1.00
CA ILE A 105 -5.11 -4.40 -2.43
C ILE A 105 -3.79 -5.12 -2.77
N MET A 106 -2.79 -5.02 -1.91
CA MET A 106 -1.53 -5.73 -2.10
C MET A 106 -1.74 -7.25 -2.17
N MET A 107 -2.57 -7.81 -1.30
CA MET A 107 -2.93 -9.23 -1.34
C MET A 107 -3.68 -9.59 -2.62
N SER A 108 -4.59 -8.74 -3.09
CA SER A 108 -5.29 -8.96 -4.36
C SER A 108 -4.32 -8.97 -5.54
N ILE A 109 -3.41 -7.99 -5.62
CA ILE A 109 -2.40 -7.94 -6.68
C ILE A 109 -1.46 -9.14 -6.61
N TYR A 110 -1.07 -9.57 -5.40
CA TYR A 110 -0.31 -10.79 -5.21
C TYR A 110 -1.02 -11.98 -5.89
N TRP A 111 -2.32 -12.18 -5.65
CA TRP A 111 -3.09 -13.25 -6.28
C TRP A 111 -3.20 -13.09 -7.80
N LEU A 112 -3.37 -11.87 -8.33
CA LEU A 112 -3.41 -11.63 -9.77
C LEU A 112 -2.11 -12.04 -10.46
N ILE A 113 -0.97 -11.83 -9.80
CA ILE A 113 0.37 -12.18 -10.33
C ILE A 113 0.66 -13.67 -10.15
N MET A 114 0.19 -14.26 -9.06
CA MET A 114 0.41 -15.69 -8.76
C MET A 114 -0.51 -16.62 -9.54
N SER A 115 -1.67 -16.10 -9.99
CA SER A 115 -2.66 -16.85 -10.77
C SER A 115 -2.99 -16.15 -12.09
N PRO A 116 -1.99 -15.96 -12.97
CA PRO A 116 -2.18 -15.19 -14.19
C PRO A 116 -3.05 -15.90 -15.22
N ILE A 117 -3.12 -17.24 -15.23
CA ILE A 117 -4.01 -17.98 -16.15
C ILE A 117 -5.46 -17.66 -15.82
N THR A 118 -5.84 -17.69 -14.54
CA THR A 118 -7.18 -17.36 -14.09
C THR A 118 -7.50 -15.87 -14.30
N TYR A 119 -6.66 -14.98 -13.80
CA TYR A 119 -7.02 -13.55 -13.70
C TYR A 119 -6.61 -12.70 -14.91
N LEU A 120 -5.47 -13.00 -15.57
CA LEU A 120 -4.98 -12.21 -16.70
C LEU A 120 -5.36 -12.83 -18.04
N MET A 121 -5.21 -14.15 -18.17
CA MET A 121 -5.49 -14.87 -19.41
C MET A 121 -6.97 -15.25 -19.52
N ASN A 122 -7.70 -15.32 -18.41
CA ASN A 122 -9.12 -15.66 -18.33
C ASN A 122 -9.44 -17.01 -19.00
N VAL A 123 -8.59 -18.00 -18.75
CA VAL A 123 -8.78 -19.38 -19.23
C VAL A 123 -9.70 -20.13 -18.25
N ASP A 124 -10.49 -21.04 -18.79
CA ASP A 124 -11.44 -21.83 -18.00
C ASP A 124 -10.76 -22.70 -16.95
N ALA A 125 -11.39 -22.82 -15.77
CA ALA A 125 -10.86 -23.56 -14.63
C ALA A 125 -10.59 -25.04 -14.95
N ASP A 126 -11.40 -25.66 -15.81
CA ASP A 126 -11.22 -27.05 -16.24
C ASP A 126 -9.92 -27.25 -17.03
N VAL A 127 -9.58 -26.29 -17.89
CA VAL A 127 -8.31 -26.31 -18.66
C VAL A 127 -7.12 -26.18 -17.73
N ILE A 128 -7.21 -25.28 -16.72
CA ILE A 128 -6.17 -25.10 -15.72
C ILE A 128 -5.96 -26.37 -14.90
N THR A 129 -7.05 -27.01 -14.49
CA THR A 129 -7.02 -28.26 -13.70
C THR A 129 -6.33 -29.37 -14.51
N LYS A 130 -6.77 -29.62 -15.75
CA LYS A 130 -6.17 -30.62 -16.64
C LYS A 130 -4.69 -30.37 -16.90
N ALA A 131 -4.30 -29.10 -17.13
CA ALA A 131 -2.90 -28.75 -17.33
C ALA A 131 -2.05 -28.94 -16.06
N THR A 132 -2.66 -28.71 -14.88
CA THR A 132 -1.98 -28.93 -13.60
C THR A 132 -1.80 -30.41 -13.33
N GLU A 133 -2.81 -31.26 -13.61
CA GLU A 133 -2.72 -32.72 -13.53
C GLU A 133 -1.67 -33.28 -14.47
N ALA A 134 -1.67 -32.86 -15.74
CA ALA A 134 -0.65 -33.21 -16.71
C ALA A 134 0.76 -32.83 -16.25
N LEU A 135 0.94 -31.69 -15.58
CA LEU A 135 2.23 -31.31 -15.01
C LEU A 135 2.64 -32.22 -13.84
N GLN A 136 1.69 -32.64 -12.98
CA GLN A 136 1.98 -33.58 -11.90
C GLN A 136 2.41 -34.96 -12.42
N GLU A 137 1.80 -35.44 -13.51
CA GLU A 137 2.18 -36.69 -14.16
C GLU A 137 3.63 -36.67 -14.68
N THR A 138 4.19 -35.52 -14.99
CA THR A 138 5.63 -35.37 -15.34
C THR A 138 6.57 -35.49 -14.14
N GLY A 139 6.08 -35.73 -12.92
CA GLY A 139 6.84 -35.83 -11.69
C GLY A 139 7.21 -34.47 -11.07
N VAL A 140 6.70 -33.38 -11.59
CA VAL A 140 6.95 -32.03 -11.06
C VAL A 140 6.08 -31.82 -9.80
N LYS A 141 6.73 -31.46 -8.70
CA LYS A 141 6.07 -31.13 -7.44
C LYS A 141 5.36 -29.77 -7.56
N ILE A 142 4.03 -29.77 -7.47
CA ILE A 142 3.26 -28.52 -7.48
C ILE A 142 3.45 -27.78 -6.16
N VAL A 143 3.90 -26.53 -6.26
CA VAL A 143 4.00 -25.64 -5.12
C VAL A 143 2.67 -24.90 -4.94
N GLN A 144 2.05 -25.08 -3.77
CA GLN A 144 0.79 -24.44 -3.45
C GLN A 144 0.90 -22.90 -3.62
N GLY A 145 -0.06 -22.32 -4.33
CA GLY A 145 -0.07 -20.89 -4.63
C GLY A 145 0.81 -20.46 -5.83
N ARG A 146 1.54 -21.40 -6.46
CA ARG A 146 2.38 -21.15 -7.66
C ARG A 146 2.06 -22.07 -8.83
N SER A 147 0.99 -22.85 -8.73
CA SER A 147 0.62 -23.86 -9.72
C SER A 147 0.50 -23.28 -11.13
N GLU A 148 -0.17 -22.14 -11.27
CA GLU A 148 -0.37 -21.51 -12.57
C GLU A 148 0.93 -21.01 -13.22
N LEU A 149 1.85 -20.42 -12.44
CA LEU A 149 3.16 -20.02 -12.94
C LEU A 149 3.99 -21.22 -13.38
N GLN A 150 3.91 -22.35 -12.63
CA GLN A 150 4.57 -23.58 -13.00
C GLN A 150 3.98 -24.19 -14.28
N VAL A 151 2.66 -24.14 -14.43
CA VAL A 151 1.94 -24.58 -15.65
C VAL A 151 2.37 -23.74 -16.86
N ILE A 152 2.41 -22.41 -16.75
CA ILE A 152 2.89 -21.52 -17.83
C ILE A 152 4.31 -21.90 -18.24
N GLY A 153 5.22 -22.02 -17.27
CA GLY A 153 6.61 -22.41 -17.55
C GLY A 153 6.73 -23.77 -18.22
N ALA A 154 5.89 -24.75 -17.83
CA ALA A 154 5.86 -26.08 -18.43
C ALA A 154 5.27 -26.08 -19.85
N VAL A 155 4.24 -25.28 -20.11
CA VAL A 155 3.64 -25.11 -21.45
C VAL A 155 4.63 -24.42 -22.39
N LEU A 156 5.25 -23.33 -21.96
CA LEU A 156 6.24 -22.58 -22.74
C LEU A 156 7.49 -23.42 -23.04
N SER A 157 7.93 -24.26 -22.11
CA SER A 157 9.04 -25.20 -22.30
C SER A 157 8.65 -26.48 -23.03
N LYS A 158 7.43 -26.61 -23.51
CA LYS A 158 6.87 -27.79 -24.22
C LYS A 158 6.92 -29.08 -23.41
N LYS A 159 6.96 -29.02 -22.10
CA LYS A 159 6.89 -30.19 -21.21
C LYS A 159 5.50 -30.78 -21.12
N ILE A 160 4.48 -29.91 -21.19
CA ILE A 160 3.06 -30.29 -21.27
C ILE A 160 2.42 -29.56 -22.44
N SER A 161 1.33 -30.14 -23.01
CA SER A 161 0.60 -29.57 -24.13
C SER A 161 -0.72 -28.97 -23.64
N SER A 162 -0.89 -27.67 -23.79
CA SER A 162 -2.16 -26.96 -23.60
C SER A 162 -2.22 -25.80 -24.59
N PRO A 163 -2.86 -25.99 -25.75
CA PRO A 163 -2.92 -24.96 -26.81
C PRO A 163 -3.58 -23.68 -26.35
N GLU A 164 -4.59 -23.77 -25.52
CA GLU A 164 -5.33 -22.61 -24.99
C GLU A 164 -4.43 -21.74 -24.09
N ILE A 165 -3.70 -22.37 -23.14
CA ILE A 165 -2.78 -21.66 -22.26
C ILE A 165 -1.60 -21.11 -23.05
N LEU A 166 -1.08 -21.87 -24.05
CA LEU A 166 0.01 -21.41 -24.90
C LEU A 166 -0.36 -20.14 -25.66
N ASN A 167 -1.51 -20.16 -26.33
CA ASN A 167 -1.99 -19.01 -27.09
C ASN A 167 -2.22 -17.79 -26.18
N ALA A 168 -2.81 -17.98 -25.00
CA ALA A 168 -3.03 -16.92 -24.04
C ALA A 168 -1.70 -16.37 -23.49
N ALA A 169 -0.74 -17.24 -23.18
CA ALA A 169 0.58 -16.86 -22.64
C ALA A 169 1.42 -16.10 -23.68
N GLN A 170 1.33 -16.44 -24.96
CA GLN A 170 2.04 -15.73 -26.04
C GLN A 170 1.56 -14.28 -26.22
N ASN A 171 0.34 -13.96 -25.82
CA ASN A 171 -0.22 -12.61 -25.88
C ASN A 171 0.22 -11.71 -24.71
N ILE A 172 0.93 -12.25 -23.71
CA ILE A 172 1.40 -11.50 -22.54
C ILE A 172 2.91 -11.61 -22.46
N ASN A 173 3.59 -10.46 -22.51
CA ASN A 173 5.03 -10.39 -22.33
C ASN A 173 5.34 -10.09 -20.85
N PHE A 174 5.81 -11.10 -20.12
CA PHE A 174 6.23 -10.97 -18.71
C PHE A 174 7.66 -10.47 -18.56
N SER A 175 8.38 -10.21 -19.65
CA SER A 175 9.75 -9.73 -19.59
C SER A 175 9.84 -8.22 -19.37
N PHE A 176 10.68 -7.81 -18.43
CA PHE A 176 11.03 -6.42 -18.16
C PHE A 176 12.56 -6.26 -18.21
N PHE A 177 13.09 -5.56 -19.22
CA PHE A 177 14.53 -5.44 -19.49
C PHE A 177 15.28 -6.78 -19.51
N GLY A 178 14.65 -7.81 -20.05
CA GLY A 178 15.24 -9.16 -20.12
C GLY A 178 15.20 -9.94 -18.80
N ILE A 179 14.41 -9.48 -17.83
CA ILE A 179 14.11 -10.16 -16.58
C ILE A 179 12.71 -10.74 -16.67
N ASP A 180 12.55 -12.05 -16.48
CA ASP A 180 11.24 -12.68 -16.42
C ASP A 180 10.59 -12.41 -15.05
N LEU A 181 9.49 -11.64 -15.06
CA LEU A 181 8.77 -11.24 -13.85
C LEU A 181 7.97 -12.40 -13.21
N THR A 182 7.83 -13.54 -13.88
CA THR A 182 7.20 -14.74 -13.32
C THR A 182 8.16 -15.55 -12.46
N GLU A 183 9.45 -15.37 -12.64
CA GLU A 183 10.47 -16.07 -11.87
C GLU A 183 10.56 -15.54 -10.43
N THR A 184 10.99 -16.43 -9.54
CA THR A 184 11.29 -16.08 -8.14
C THR A 184 12.79 -16.13 -7.92
N PRO A 185 13.41 -15.05 -7.42
CA PRO A 185 14.84 -15.02 -7.16
C PRO A 185 15.21 -16.09 -6.12
N LYS A 186 16.31 -16.82 -6.37
CA LYS A 186 16.85 -17.74 -5.39
C LYS A 186 17.93 -17.03 -4.58
N PHE A 187 17.66 -16.86 -3.28
CA PHE A 187 18.64 -16.22 -2.42
C PHE A 187 19.85 -17.13 -2.23
N SER A 188 21.06 -16.61 -2.49
CA SER A 188 22.34 -17.25 -2.19
C SER A 188 23.24 -16.29 -1.40
N PHE A 189 23.99 -16.82 -0.44
CA PHE A 189 25.00 -16.03 0.27
C PHE A 189 26.24 -15.72 -0.58
N ASN A 190 26.45 -16.44 -1.69
CA ASN A 190 27.51 -16.17 -2.65
C ASN A 190 27.07 -15.09 -3.65
N ILE A 191 26.98 -13.84 -3.17
CA ILE A 191 26.41 -12.72 -3.91
C ILE A 191 27.15 -12.46 -5.23
N PHE A 192 28.45 -12.69 -5.31
CA PHE A 192 29.26 -12.43 -6.51
C PHE A 192 29.26 -13.59 -7.51
N GLY A 193 28.99 -14.83 -7.04
CA GLY A 193 29.00 -16.02 -7.92
C GLY A 193 27.63 -16.37 -8.47
N ASP A 194 26.58 -16.15 -7.69
CA ASP A 194 25.22 -16.61 -7.99
C ASP A 194 24.25 -15.45 -8.30
N PHE A 195 24.77 -14.25 -8.67
CA PHE A 195 23.94 -13.10 -8.97
C PHE A 195 23.09 -13.33 -10.22
N GLU A 196 21.78 -13.40 -10.02
CA GLU A 196 20.78 -13.47 -11.09
C GLU A 196 20.18 -12.08 -11.34
N LYS A 197 19.88 -11.73 -12.60
CA LYS A 197 19.26 -10.43 -12.95
C LYS A 197 17.96 -10.19 -12.21
N ILE A 198 17.21 -11.24 -11.87
CA ILE A 198 15.94 -11.16 -11.12
C ILE A 198 16.12 -10.57 -9.71
N TRP A 199 17.34 -10.64 -9.12
CA TRP A 199 17.62 -10.00 -7.82
C TRP A 199 17.46 -8.50 -7.84
N LEU A 200 17.53 -7.87 -9.02
CA LEU A 200 17.29 -6.45 -9.16
C LEU A 200 15.86 -6.05 -8.71
N MET A 201 14.89 -6.96 -8.80
CA MET A 201 13.50 -6.66 -8.43
C MET A 201 13.32 -6.45 -6.91
N PRO A 202 13.72 -7.37 -6.01
CA PRO A 202 13.67 -7.14 -4.57
C PRO A 202 14.58 -5.99 -4.12
N LEU A 203 15.74 -5.80 -4.75
CA LEU A 203 16.64 -4.67 -4.45
C LEU A 203 16.01 -3.33 -4.85
N LEU A 204 15.35 -3.25 -6.00
CA LEU A 204 14.62 -2.05 -6.44
C LEU A 204 13.46 -1.74 -5.50
N ALA A 205 12.71 -2.75 -5.07
CA ALA A 205 11.63 -2.60 -4.10
C ALA A 205 12.17 -2.08 -2.76
N PHE A 206 13.25 -2.65 -2.27
CA PHE A 206 13.91 -2.21 -1.04
C PHE A 206 14.40 -0.76 -1.15
N ALA A 207 15.14 -0.42 -2.22
CA ALA A 207 15.66 0.93 -2.44
C ALA A 207 14.54 1.98 -2.51
N SER A 208 13.45 1.67 -3.21
CA SER A 208 12.28 2.55 -3.32
C SER A 208 11.58 2.76 -1.98
N GLN A 209 11.46 1.71 -1.15
CA GLN A 209 10.89 1.80 0.19
C GLN A 209 11.76 2.60 1.15
N ILE A 210 13.09 2.38 1.14
CA ILE A 210 14.05 3.18 1.93
C ILE A 210 13.96 4.65 1.53
N LEU A 211 13.97 4.96 0.24
CA LEU A 211 13.85 6.33 -0.25
C LEU A 211 12.56 6.99 0.24
N SER A 212 11.42 6.32 0.11
CA SER A 212 10.13 6.82 0.58
C SER A 212 10.10 7.01 2.11
N SER A 213 10.69 6.09 2.87
CA SER A 213 10.81 6.18 4.32
C SER A 213 11.67 7.37 4.75
N LEU A 214 12.84 7.55 4.14
CA LEU A 214 13.74 8.67 4.45
C LEU A 214 13.11 10.03 4.13
N LEU A 215 12.42 10.14 2.99
CA LEU A 215 11.69 11.36 2.63
C LEU A 215 10.58 11.66 3.63
N SER A 216 9.78 10.67 4.00
CA SER A 216 8.72 10.79 5.02
C SER A 216 9.27 11.20 6.38
N MET A 217 10.39 10.62 6.82
CA MET A 217 11.06 10.99 8.08
C MET A 217 11.56 12.44 8.07
N ARG A 218 12.17 12.89 6.96
CA ARG A 218 12.61 14.28 6.82
C ARG A 218 11.44 15.26 6.92
N MET A 219 10.32 14.93 6.30
CA MET A 219 9.12 15.76 6.34
C MET A 219 8.47 15.76 7.72
N GLN A 220 8.40 14.62 8.41
CA GLN A 220 7.90 14.54 9.79
C GLN A 220 8.74 15.38 10.75
N LYS A 221 10.06 15.33 10.66
CA LYS A 221 10.95 16.17 11.48
C LYS A 221 10.75 17.67 11.26
N LYS A 222 10.47 18.10 10.02
CA LYS A 222 10.17 19.51 9.72
C LYS A 222 8.84 19.98 10.31
N THR A 223 7.85 19.09 10.42
CA THR A 223 6.51 19.42 10.88
C THR A 223 6.32 19.22 12.39
N ASN A 224 7.07 18.33 12.99
CA ASN A 224 7.03 18.05 14.44
C ASN A 224 8.43 17.63 14.93
N PRO A 225 9.29 18.61 15.28
CA PRO A 225 10.67 18.34 15.74
C PRO A 225 10.73 17.47 17.01
N ASP A 226 9.73 17.62 17.88
CA ASP A 226 9.65 16.93 19.19
C ASP A 226 8.94 15.57 19.11
N ALA A 227 8.56 15.11 17.90
CA ALA A 227 7.96 13.78 17.76
C ALA A 227 8.98 12.70 18.12
N PRO A 228 8.58 11.68 18.91
CA PRO A 228 9.46 10.56 19.19
C PRO A 228 9.92 9.93 17.88
N SER A 229 11.22 9.64 17.81
CA SER A 229 11.82 9.07 16.61
C SER A 229 11.28 7.65 16.36
N MET A 230 10.40 7.50 15.41
CA MET A 230 9.96 6.19 14.90
C MET A 230 10.91 5.64 13.83
N ALA A 231 12.11 6.21 13.73
CA ALA A 231 13.09 5.87 12.69
C ALA A 231 13.42 4.37 12.65
N GLY A 232 13.58 3.74 13.82
CA GLY A 232 13.82 2.29 13.90
C GLY A 232 12.72 1.49 13.23
N MET A 233 11.46 1.74 13.59
CA MET A 233 10.31 1.04 13.02
C MET A 233 10.16 1.30 11.52
N MET A 234 10.38 2.54 11.07
CA MET A 234 10.29 2.92 9.66
C MET A 234 11.39 2.31 8.78
N LEU A 235 12.55 1.99 9.35
CA LEU A 235 13.66 1.36 8.62
C LEU A 235 13.63 -0.17 8.73
N THR A 236 13.00 -0.74 9.75
CA THR A 236 12.87 -2.20 9.91
C THR A 236 11.94 -2.80 8.86
N MET A 237 10.83 -2.13 8.52
CA MET A 237 9.88 -2.62 7.54
C MET A 237 10.49 -2.87 6.14
N PRO A 238 11.28 -1.96 5.54
CA PRO A 238 11.97 -2.24 4.29
C PRO A 238 12.92 -3.44 4.34
N LEU A 239 13.59 -3.69 5.47
CA LEU A 239 14.47 -4.85 5.63
C LEU A 239 13.68 -6.17 5.61
N ILE A 240 12.54 -6.21 6.29
CA ILE A 240 11.62 -7.36 6.24
C ILE A 240 11.12 -7.57 4.82
N SER A 241 10.75 -6.47 4.13
CA SER A 241 10.28 -6.52 2.73
C SER A 241 11.36 -7.04 1.77
N LEU A 242 12.62 -6.72 2.01
CA LEU A 242 13.74 -7.26 1.23
C LEU A 242 13.80 -8.79 1.35
N TRP A 243 13.76 -9.29 2.58
CA TRP A 243 13.80 -10.73 2.81
C TRP A 243 12.59 -11.46 2.17
N ILE A 244 11.38 -10.92 2.36
CA ILE A 244 10.16 -11.44 1.73
C ILE A 244 10.27 -11.35 0.19
N GLY A 245 10.85 -10.28 -0.34
CA GLY A 245 11.02 -10.06 -1.78
C GLY A 245 11.79 -11.19 -2.48
N PHE A 246 12.75 -11.82 -1.82
CA PHE A 246 13.44 -13.01 -2.33
C PHE A 246 12.60 -14.29 -2.32
N THR A 247 11.43 -14.27 -1.70
CA THR A 247 10.51 -15.43 -1.69
C THR A 247 9.34 -15.26 -2.66
N LEU A 248 9.23 -14.11 -3.31
CA LEU A 248 8.13 -13.74 -4.18
C LEU A 248 8.58 -13.64 -5.65
N PRO A 249 7.68 -13.86 -6.63
CA PRO A 249 7.97 -13.60 -8.04
C PRO A 249 8.34 -12.14 -8.30
N GLY A 250 9.17 -11.92 -9.31
CA GLY A 250 9.64 -10.60 -9.72
C GLY A 250 8.53 -9.59 -9.98
N GLY A 251 7.39 -10.02 -10.51
CA GLY A 251 6.24 -9.16 -10.75
C GLY A 251 5.64 -8.55 -9.49
N VAL A 252 5.62 -9.31 -8.38
CA VAL A 252 5.13 -8.80 -7.08
C VAL A 252 6.08 -7.76 -6.52
N THR A 253 7.37 -8.03 -6.56
CA THR A 253 8.39 -7.08 -6.09
C THR A 253 8.51 -5.86 -6.99
N PHE A 254 8.29 -6.01 -8.31
CA PHE A 254 8.16 -4.89 -9.24
C PHE A 254 6.96 -3.98 -8.89
N TYR A 255 5.79 -4.58 -8.64
CA TYR A 255 4.63 -3.82 -8.14
C TYR A 255 4.96 -3.09 -6.83
N TRP A 256 5.65 -3.72 -5.88
CA TRP A 256 6.05 -3.08 -4.61
C TRP A 256 6.95 -1.88 -4.85
N ALA A 257 7.92 -1.99 -5.77
CA ALA A 257 8.78 -0.89 -6.14
C ALA A 257 7.98 0.29 -6.71
N CYS A 258 7.12 0.03 -7.69
CA CYS A 258 6.26 1.04 -8.31
C CYS A 258 5.32 1.70 -7.28
N SER A 259 4.66 0.88 -6.45
CA SER A 259 3.72 1.37 -5.43
C SER A 259 4.41 2.22 -4.36
N SER A 260 5.63 1.86 -3.96
CA SER A 260 6.42 2.63 -2.99
C SER A 260 6.87 3.98 -3.55
N LEU A 261 7.31 4.02 -4.81
CA LEU A 261 7.71 5.27 -5.46
C LEU A 261 6.52 6.20 -5.68
N ILE A 262 5.46 5.70 -6.31
CA ILE A 262 4.27 6.49 -6.64
C ILE A 262 3.57 6.94 -5.36
N GLY A 263 3.35 6.01 -4.42
CA GLY A 263 2.74 6.32 -3.12
C GLY A 263 3.57 7.30 -2.30
N GLY A 264 4.91 7.20 -2.34
CA GLY A 264 5.83 8.15 -1.71
C GLY A 264 5.71 9.55 -2.30
N LEU A 265 5.67 9.69 -3.64
CA LEU A 265 5.46 10.98 -4.31
C LEU A 265 4.11 11.61 -3.96
N ILE A 266 3.04 10.83 -3.99
CA ILE A 266 1.70 11.26 -3.59
C ILE A 266 1.70 11.71 -2.13
N GLN A 267 2.32 10.94 -1.23
CA GLN A 267 2.42 11.28 0.18
C GLN A 267 3.14 12.60 0.41
N ILE A 268 4.24 12.86 -0.32
CA ILE A 268 4.96 14.14 -0.28
C ILE A 268 4.05 15.29 -0.71
N ALA A 269 3.35 15.15 -1.84
CA ALA A 269 2.42 16.16 -2.33
C ALA A 269 1.29 16.44 -1.31
N ILE A 270 0.70 15.39 -0.73
CA ILE A 270 -0.35 15.53 0.27
C ILE A 270 0.17 16.21 1.54
N GLN A 271 1.38 15.87 2.01
CA GLN A 271 1.96 16.53 3.18
C GLN A 271 2.26 18.01 2.94
N GLN A 272 2.67 18.38 1.72
CA GLN A 272 2.88 19.79 1.38
C GLN A 272 1.57 20.59 1.35
N LEU A 273 0.48 19.97 0.87
CA LEU A 273 -0.84 20.61 0.74
C LEU A 273 -1.62 20.59 2.05
N TYR A 274 -1.58 19.48 2.77
CA TYR A 274 -2.37 19.19 3.98
C TYR A 274 -1.49 18.89 5.20
N GLY A 275 -0.30 19.47 5.26
CA GLY A 275 0.60 19.28 6.41
C GLY A 275 0.07 19.92 7.70
N PRO A 276 0.57 19.46 8.88
CA PRO A 276 0.09 19.92 10.19
C PRO A 276 0.09 21.44 10.34
N HIS A 277 1.16 22.11 9.91
CA HIS A 277 1.27 23.57 10.01
C HIS A 277 0.13 24.30 9.30
N LYS A 278 -0.20 23.88 8.05
CA LYS A 278 -1.25 24.53 7.25
C LYS A 278 -2.65 24.23 7.78
N LEU A 279 -2.88 23.01 8.26
CA LEU A 279 -4.20 22.63 8.81
C LEU A 279 -4.44 23.27 10.16
N LEU A 280 -3.45 23.24 11.07
CA LEU A 280 -3.57 23.84 12.39
C LEU A 280 -3.66 25.37 12.34
N SER A 281 -2.95 26.04 11.41
CA SER A 281 -3.09 27.49 11.23
C SER A 281 -4.50 27.88 10.76
N LYS A 282 -5.07 27.12 9.80
CA LYS A 282 -6.46 27.35 9.35
C LYS A 282 -7.51 27.07 10.43
N GLU A 283 -7.29 26.07 11.28
CA GLU A 283 -8.19 25.79 12.41
C GLU A 283 -8.11 26.92 13.44
N ARG A 284 -6.90 27.36 13.79
CA ARG A 284 -6.69 28.48 14.71
C ARG A 284 -7.30 29.78 14.18
N GLU A 285 -7.15 30.07 12.89
CA GLU A 285 -7.79 31.21 12.24
C GLU A 285 -9.31 31.17 12.38
N LYS A 286 -9.93 30.01 12.12
CA LYS A 286 -11.37 29.82 12.29
C LYS A 286 -11.83 29.96 13.74
N GLU A 287 -11.04 29.50 14.70
CA GLU A 287 -11.34 29.66 16.12
C GLU A 287 -11.25 31.14 16.53
N LEU A 288 -10.25 31.87 16.07
CA LEU A 288 -10.12 33.32 16.32
C LEU A 288 -11.28 34.09 15.71
N VAL A 289 -11.67 33.80 14.47
CA VAL A 289 -12.83 34.45 13.85
C VAL A 289 -14.12 34.21 14.68
N LYS A 290 -14.35 32.97 15.11
CA LYS A 290 -15.51 32.66 15.96
C LYS A 290 -15.47 33.39 17.31
N GLN A 291 -14.30 33.54 17.91
CA GLN A 291 -14.14 34.31 19.14
C GLN A 291 -14.40 35.78 18.92
N CYS A 292 -13.87 36.37 17.84
CA CYS A 292 -14.15 37.76 17.49
C CYS A 292 -15.66 38.01 17.22
N ASP A 293 -16.32 37.11 16.49
CA ASP A 293 -17.76 37.18 16.22
C ASP A 293 -18.60 37.10 17.51
N PHE A 294 -18.19 36.20 18.43
CA PHE A 294 -18.85 36.07 19.74
C PHE A 294 -18.66 37.32 20.58
N GLU A 295 -17.45 37.86 20.67
CA GLU A 295 -17.15 39.11 21.41
C GLU A 295 -17.89 40.30 20.81
N ALA A 296 -17.92 40.45 19.49
CA ALA A 296 -18.68 41.48 18.81
C ALA A 296 -20.18 41.39 19.12
N GLY A 297 -20.73 40.16 19.13
CA GLY A 297 -22.13 39.92 19.51
C GLY A 297 -22.45 40.27 20.99
N GLN A 298 -21.48 40.07 21.89
CA GLN A 298 -21.63 40.49 23.31
C GLN A 298 -21.60 42.02 23.44
N ILE A 299 -20.64 42.67 22.78
CA ILE A 299 -20.52 44.15 22.79
C ILE A 299 -21.83 44.79 22.26
N ALA A 300 -22.35 44.29 21.13
CA ALA A 300 -23.63 44.80 20.57
C ALA A 300 -24.80 44.64 21.53
N LYS A 301 -24.87 43.55 22.31
CA LYS A 301 -25.91 43.35 23.33
C LYS A 301 -25.77 44.31 24.53
N PHE A 302 -24.53 44.62 24.92
CA PHE A 302 -24.27 45.59 25.99
C PHE A 302 -24.64 47.02 25.54
N SER A 303 -24.22 47.43 24.32
CA SER A 303 -24.57 48.75 23.77
C SER A 303 -26.06 48.96 23.63
N ALA A 304 -26.82 47.95 23.19
CA ALA A 304 -28.27 48.02 23.10
C ALA A 304 -29.00 48.10 24.46
N LYS A 305 -28.32 47.68 25.55
CA LYS A 305 -28.90 47.74 26.91
C LYS A 305 -28.64 49.06 27.62
N ASP A 306 -27.68 49.84 27.15
CA ASP A 306 -27.35 51.18 27.67
C ASP A 306 -28.17 52.29 26.96
N GLU A 307 -28.94 51.97 25.89
CA GLU A 307 -29.82 52.88 25.17
C GLU A 307 -31.29 52.81 25.63
N ASP A 308 -31.66 51.80 26.48
CA ASP A 308 -32.98 51.69 27.12
C ASP A 308 -32.92 52.19 28.60
#